data_1aecd2358d0db22a9c356689c40bc432
#
_entry.id   1aecd2358d0db22a9c356689c40bc432
#
_cell.length_a   1.000
_cell.length_b   1.000
_cell.length_c   1.000
_cell.angle_alpha   90.00
_cell.angle_beta   90.00
_cell.angle_gamma   90.00
#
_symmetry.space_group_name_H-M   'P 1'
#
loop_
_entity.id
_entity.type
_entity.pdbx_description
1 polymer ?
#
loop_
_entity_poly.entity_id
_entity_poly.type
_entity_poly.pdbx_seq_one_letter_code
_entity_poly.pdbx_strand_id
1 'polypeptide(L)'
;MQPAELAAYLKPKIRTVRGWPKAGVNFRDVTTLFHDPEAFRVMVESFSLDCLALKIDLIAAIDARGFIIGGALAYQMNLPFVLVRKKGKLPFKTVTEDYALEYGKATLEIHADACKPGDRVFVIDDLIATGGTLLAAARLFRGLQGEVVGVGAIIDLPELGGTQKLIEAGLRVHSLCGFNETE
;
A
#
# COMPACT_ATOMS: atom_id res chain seq x y z
N MET A 1 -13.27 7.23 -14.73
CA MET A 1 -13.81 5.84 -14.60
C MET A 1 -14.47 5.72 -13.24
N GLN A 2 -15.66 5.16 -13.16
CA GLN A 2 -16.31 4.90 -11.87
C GLN A 2 -15.61 3.75 -11.15
N PRO A 3 -15.64 3.67 -9.80
CA PRO A 3 -14.91 2.62 -9.06
C PRO A 3 -15.25 1.19 -9.50
N ALA A 4 -16.51 0.88 -9.80
CA ALA A 4 -16.92 -0.44 -10.26
C ALA A 4 -16.36 -0.77 -11.66
N GLU A 5 -16.32 0.21 -12.56
CA GLU A 5 -15.73 0.06 -13.90
C GLU A 5 -14.22 -0.15 -13.82
N LEU A 6 -13.54 0.59 -12.94
CA LEU A 6 -12.12 0.46 -12.69
C LEU A 6 -11.78 -0.94 -12.17
N ALA A 7 -12.52 -1.42 -11.18
CA ALA A 7 -12.35 -2.77 -10.64
C ALA A 7 -12.57 -3.83 -11.73
N ALA A 8 -13.63 -3.71 -12.52
CA ALA A 8 -13.92 -4.63 -13.62
C ALA A 8 -12.82 -4.63 -14.70
N TYR A 9 -12.18 -3.49 -14.95
CA TYR A 9 -11.07 -3.37 -15.89
C TYR A 9 -9.76 -3.97 -15.35
N LEU A 10 -9.43 -3.76 -14.06
CA LEU A 10 -8.16 -4.17 -13.47
C LEU A 10 -8.13 -5.64 -13.03
N LYS A 11 -9.22 -6.17 -12.46
CA LYS A 11 -9.28 -7.55 -11.94
C LYS A 11 -8.80 -8.62 -12.95
N PRO A 12 -9.24 -8.63 -14.21
CA PRO A 12 -8.80 -9.64 -15.19
C PRO A 12 -7.30 -9.58 -15.52
N LYS A 13 -6.64 -8.48 -15.20
CA LYS A 13 -5.20 -8.26 -15.43
C LYS A 13 -4.32 -8.72 -14.27
N ILE A 14 -4.94 -9.17 -13.18
CA ILE A 14 -4.25 -9.70 -11.99
C ILE A 14 -4.36 -11.22 -12.02
N ARG A 15 -3.22 -11.90 -12.05
CA ARG A 15 -3.16 -13.35 -12.10
C ARG A 15 -3.43 -13.95 -10.72
N THR A 16 -4.26 -14.99 -10.67
CA THR A 16 -4.43 -15.82 -9.48
C THR A 16 -3.54 -17.06 -9.58
N VAL A 17 -2.61 -17.22 -8.63
CA VAL A 17 -1.78 -18.43 -8.48
C VAL A 17 -2.33 -19.23 -7.32
N ARG A 18 -3.03 -20.32 -7.64
CA ARG A 18 -3.66 -21.18 -6.63
C ARG A 18 -2.63 -22.04 -5.92
N GLY A 19 -2.77 -22.16 -4.59
CA GLY A 19 -1.92 -23.02 -3.76
C GLY A 19 -0.50 -22.47 -3.54
N TRP A 20 -0.25 -21.17 -3.71
CA TRP A 20 1.05 -20.56 -3.46
C TRP A 20 0.94 -19.47 -2.36
N PRO A 21 1.92 -19.39 -1.42
CA PRO A 21 3.11 -20.25 -1.23
C PRO A 21 2.81 -21.58 -0.56
N LYS A 22 1.57 -21.82 -0.15
CA LYS A 22 1.10 -23.08 0.48
C LYS A 22 -0.31 -23.42 0.02
N ALA A 23 -0.70 -24.70 0.11
CA ALA A 23 -2.05 -25.14 -0.21
C ALA A 23 -3.12 -24.32 0.53
N GLY A 24 -4.21 -24.00 -0.16
CA GLY A 24 -5.32 -23.19 0.35
C GLY A 24 -5.16 -21.67 0.19
N VAL A 25 -3.99 -21.19 -0.25
CA VAL A 25 -3.76 -19.74 -0.52
C VAL A 25 -3.96 -19.46 -2.01
N ASN A 26 -4.80 -18.46 -2.32
CA ASN A 26 -4.95 -17.90 -3.66
C ASN A 26 -4.13 -16.60 -3.73
N PHE A 27 -2.88 -16.71 -4.21
CA PHE A 27 -2.01 -15.55 -4.35
C PHE A 27 -2.42 -14.68 -5.52
N ARG A 28 -2.57 -13.39 -5.27
CA ARG A 28 -2.93 -12.39 -6.29
C ARG A 28 -1.65 -11.72 -6.80
N ASP A 29 -1.23 -12.09 -7.99
CA ASP A 29 0.00 -11.63 -8.60
C ASP A 29 -0.26 -10.39 -9.46
N VAL A 30 0.09 -9.22 -8.93
CA VAL A 30 -0.05 -7.93 -9.61
C VAL A 30 1.00 -7.69 -10.70
N THR A 31 2.01 -8.56 -10.83
CA THR A 31 3.07 -8.36 -11.83
C THR A 31 2.54 -8.43 -13.26
N THR A 32 1.47 -9.19 -13.50
CA THR A 32 0.79 -9.22 -14.79
C THR A 32 0.10 -7.90 -15.14
N LEU A 33 -0.42 -7.17 -14.14
CA LEU A 33 -0.92 -5.81 -14.32
C LEU A 33 0.21 -4.85 -14.67
N PHE A 34 1.37 -4.98 -14.05
CA PHE A 34 2.55 -4.15 -14.37
C PHE A 34 3.08 -4.39 -15.78
N HIS A 35 2.85 -5.56 -16.38
CA HIS A 35 3.20 -5.88 -17.77
C HIS A 35 2.27 -5.24 -18.80
N ASP A 36 1.10 -4.77 -18.40
CA ASP A 36 0.16 -4.06 -19.25
C ASP A 36 0.34 -2.55 -19.06
N PRO A 37 0.97 -1.83 -20.01
CA PRO A 37 1.31 -0.42 -19.82
C PRO A 37 0.08 0.49 -19.69
N GLU A 38 -1.06 0.10 -20.28
CA GLU A 38 -2.30 0.85 -20.16
C GLU A 38 -2.93 0.65 -18.78
N ALA A 39 -3.01 -0.60 -18.32
CA ALA A 39 -3.51 -0.90 -16.97
C ALA A 39 -2.64 -0.27 -15.88
N PHE A 40 -1.32 -0.31 -16.04
CA PHE A 40 -0.39 0.33 -15.12
C PHE A 40 -0.62 1.84 -15.05
N ARG A 41 -0.79 2.51 -16.20
CA ARG A 41 -1.11 3.94 -16.25
C ARG A 41 -2.45 4.25 -15.58
N VAL A 42 -3.51 3.52 -15.91
CA VAL A 42 -4.85 3.69 -15.32
C VAL A 42 -4.80 3.54 -13.80
N MET A 43 -4.06 2.57 -13.30
CA MET A 43 -3.83 2.36 -11.85
C MET A 43 -3.16 3.59 -11.21
N VAL A 44 -2.06 4.09 -11.79
CA VAL A 44 -1.33 5.27 -11.25
C VAL A 44 -2.19 6.52 -11.30
N GLU A 45 -2.91 6.76 -12.40
CA GLU A 45 -3.83 7.90 -12.56
C GLU A 45 -4.96 7.86 -11.51
N SER A 46 -5.49 6.67 -11.21
CA SER A 46 -6.53 6.51 -10.18
C SER A 46 -6.02 6.92 -8.79
N PHE A 47 -4.86 6.41 -8.37
CA PHE A 47 -4.25 6.82 -7.10
C PHE A 47 -3.88 8.31 -7.08
N SER A 48 -3.47 8.87 -8.23
CA SER A 48 -3.17 10.31 -8.32
C SER A 48 -4.39 11.18 -8.01
N LEU A 49 -5.57 10.79 -8.49
CA LEU A 49 -6.81 11.51 -8.19
C LEU A 49 -7.16 11.47 -6.69
N ASP A 50 -7.02 10.30 -6.06
CA ASP A 50 -7.22 10.15 -4.62
C ASP A 50 -6.23 11.03 -3.82
N CYS A 51 -4.97 10.98 -4.20
CA CYS A 51 -3.91 11.77 -3.56
C CYS A 51 -4.11 13.29 -3.72
N LEU A 52 -4.56 13.75 -4.88
CA LEU A 52 -4.91 15.17 -5.10
C LEU A 52 -6.03 15.62 -4.17
N ALA A 53 -7.08 14.79 -4.01
CA ALA A 53 -8.18 15.08 -3.10
C ALA A 53 -7.72 15.14 -1.63
N LEU A 54 -6.70 14.37 -1.27
CA LEU A 54 -6.13 14.32 0.07
C LEU A 54 -5.10 15.43 0.34
N LYS A 55 -4.61 16.14 -0.68
CA LYS A 55 -3.58 17.18 -0.58
C LYS A 55 -2.33 16.68 0.16
N ILE A 56 -1.73 15.63 -0.34
CA ILE A 56 -0.56 14.97 0.27
C ILE A 56 0.73 15.75 -0.03
N ASP A 57 1.72 15.64 0.88
CA ASP A 57 3.05 16.24 0.74
C ASP A 57 4.11 15.20 0.32
N LEU A 58 3.90 13.92 0.66
CA LEU A 58 4.81 12.84 0.29
C LEU A 58 4.10 11.50 0.16
N ILE A 59 4.72 10.60 -0.59
CA ILE A 59 4.29 9.22 -0.80
C ILE A 59 5.27 8.28 -0.12
N ALA A 60 4.77 7.34 0.67
CA ALA A 60 5.53 6.26 1.28
C ALA A 60 5.06 4.93 0.71
N ALA A 61 5.98 4.02 0.43
CA ALA A 61 5.61 2.72 -0.11
C ALA A 61 6.31 1.57 0.61
N ILE A 62 5.62 0.43 0.68
CA ILE A 62 6.07 -0.77 1.39
C ILE A 62 6.82 -1.70 0.44
N ASP A 63 7.96 -2.21 0.92
CA ASP A 63 8.83 -3.20 0.24
C ASP A 63 8.05 -4.51 -0.01
N ALA A 64 7.98 -5.05 -1.24
CA ALA A 64 8.75 -4.64 -2.42
C ALA A 64 7.86 -4.11 -3.57
N ARG A 65 6.65 -4.68 -3.78
CA ARG A 65 5.80 -4.31 -4.93
C ARG A 65 5.18 -2.93 -4.76
N GLY A 66 4.94 -2.50 -3.53
CA GLY A 66 4.54 -1.12 -3.23
C GLY A 66 5.51 -0.07 -3.81
N PHE A 67 6.81 -0.38 -3.88
CA PHE A 67 7.81 0.54 -4.45
C PHE A 67 7.59 0.87 -5.92
N ILE A 68 7.12 -0.10 -6.70
CA ILE A 68 6.84 0.10 -8.13
C ILE A 68 5.68 1.08 -8.29
N ILE A 69 4.62 0.88 -7.51
CA ILE A 69 3.42 1.71 -7.52
C ILE A 69 3.74 3.11 -6.99
N GLY A 70 4.33 3.16 -5.79
CA GLY A 70 4.65 4.41 -5.09
C GLY A 70 5.68 5.25 -5.85
N GLY A 71 6.68 4.64 -6.47
CA GLY A 71 7.67 5.33 -7.30
C GLY A 71 7.04 5.97 -8.53
N ALA A 72 6.17 5.23 -9.24
CA ALA A 72 5.44 5.76 -10.40
C ALA A 72 4.49 6.91 -9.99
N LEU A 73 3.79 6.75 -8.86
CA LEU A 73 2.87 7.76 -8.33
C LEU A 73 3.62 9.02 -7.89
N ALA A 74 4.76 8.87 -7.19
CA ALA A 74 5.59 9.99 -6.76
C ALA A 74 6.15 10.79 -7.95
N TYR A 75 6.61 10.10 -9.00
CA TYR A 75 7.04 10.71 -10.24
C TYR A 75 5.90 11.48 -10.92
N GLN A 76 4.73 10.85 -11.07
CA GLN A 76 3.54 11.44 -11.68
C GLN A 76 3.11 12.74 -10.97
N MET A 77 3.16 12.74 -9.64
CA MET A 77 2.71 13.86 -8.81
C MET A 77 3.80 14.88 -8.48
N ASN A 78 5.05 14.61 -8.87
CA ASN A 78 6.22 15.41 -8.49
C ASN A 78 6.35 15.60 -6.98
N LEU A 79 6.21 14.50 -6.22
CA LEU A 79 6.27 14.48 -4.76
C LEU A 79 7.46 13.63 -4.26
N PRO A 80 7.96 13.91 -3.04
CA PRO A 80 8.94 13.06 -2.36
C PRO A 80 8.46 11.63 -2.22
N PHE A 81 9.43 10.68 -2.25
CA PHE A 81 9.18 9.25 -2.10
C PHE A 81 9.98 8.66 -0.94
N VAL A 82 9.29 7.97 -0.03
CA VAL A 82 9.87 7.35 1.17
C VAL A 82 9.72 5.83 1.12
N LEU A 83 10.82 5.13 1.43
CA LEU A 83 10.85 3.67 1.50
C LEU A 83 10.46 3.20 2.90
N VAL A 84 9.44 2.33 2.99
CA VAL A 84 9.09 1.58 4.20
C VAL A 84 9.57 0.15 4.02
N ARG A 85 10.51 -0.30 4.87
CA ARG A 85 11.18 -1.59 4.68
C ARG A 85 11.17 -2.45 5.94
N LYS A 86 11.45 -3.73 5.77
CA LYS A 86 11.76 -4.62 6.90
C LYS A 86 13.06 -4.19 7.56
N LYS A 87 13.12 -4.28 8.89
CA LYS A 87 14.29 -3.91 9.70
C LYS A 87 15.60 -4.44 9.15
N GLY A 88 16.62 -3.58 9.13
CA GLY A 88 17.98 -3.88 8.66
C GLY A 88 18.17 -3.76 7.14
N LYS A 89 17.23 -3.17 6.41
CA LYS A 89 17.30 -2.97 4.95
C LYS A 89 17.61 -1.52 4.55
N LEU A 90 17.52 -0.59 5.48
CA LEU A 90 17.85 0.83 5.24
C LEU A 90 19.20 1.16 5.85
N PRO A 91 20.07 1.89 5.12
CA PRO A 91 21.28 2.51 5.69
C PRO A 91 20.88 3.73 6.52
N PHE A 92 21.83 4.26 7.34
CA PHE A 92 21.63 5.42 8.18
C PHE A 92 20.68 5.20 9.37
N LYS A 93 20.31 6.26 10.09
CA LYS A 93 19.45 6.19 11.28
C LYS A 93 18.00 5.91 10.87
N THR A 94 17.38 4.94 11.53
CA THR A 94 15.98 4.54 11.30
C THR A 94 15.17 4.61 12.59
N VAL A 95 13.86 4.75 12.44
CA VAL A 95 12.87 4.43 13.47
C VAL A 95 12.15 3.15 13.08
N THR A 96 11.73 2.37 14.08
CA THR A 96 11.18 1.04 13.86
C THR A 96 9.84 0.86 14.53
N GLU A 97 8.98 0.01 13.97
CA GLU A 97 7.67 -0.37 14.52
C GLU A 97 7.46 -1.88 14.37
N ASP A 98 7.12 -2.54 15.47
CA ASP A 98 6.80 -3.96 15.48
C ASP A 98 5.31 -4.17 15.15
N TYR A 99 5.01 -5.22 14.38
CA TYR A 99 3.63 -5.60 14.10
C TYR A 99 3.46 -7.13 14.06
N ALA A 100 2.25 -7.57 14.41
CA ALA A 100 1.90 -8.97 14.39
C ALA A 100 1.63 -9.43 12.95
N LEU A 101 2.18 -10.58 12.58
CA LEU A 101 1.80 -11.37 11.42
C LEU A 101 0.85 -12.50 11.86
N GLU A 102 0.23 -13.20 10.91
CA GLU A 102 -0.51 -14.44 11.21
C GLU A 102 0.37 -15.45 11.97
N TYR A 103 1.66 -15.50 11.65
CA TYR A 103 2.66 -16.34 12.31
C TYR A 103 3.88 -15.47 12.68
N GLY A 104 3.94 -15.05 13.96
CA GLY A 104 5.10 -14.32 14.52
C GLY A 104 4.96 -12.80 14.50
N LYS A 105 6.10 -12.13 14.59
CA LYS A 105 6.22 -10.66 14.57
C LYS A 105 7.16 -10.25 13.44
N ALA A 106 6.89 -9.12 12.86
CA ALA A 106 7.82 -8.45 11.93
C ALA A 106 8.03 -7.01 12.38
N THR A 107 9.12 -6.41 11.93
CA THR A 107 9.47 -5.02 12.25
C THR A 107 9.66 -4.27 10.93
N LEU A 108 8.97 -3.14 10.80
CA LEU A 108 9.23 -2.17 9.74
C LEU A 108 10.17 -1.08 10.22
N GLU A 109 10.83 -0.43 9.27
CA GLU A 109 11.67 0.74 9.50
C GLU A 109 11.48 1.79 8.40
N ILE A 110 11.65 3.06 8.79
CA ILE A 110 11.84 4.20 7.90
C ILE A 110 13.03 5.01 8.39
N HIS A 111 13.63 5.83 7.52
CA HIS A 111 14.67 6.76 7.97
C HIS A 111 14.11 7.74 9.02
N ALA A 112 14.94 8.12 9.98
CA ALA A 112 14.53 9.04 11.05
C ALA A 112 14.21 10.47 10.56
N ASP A 113 14.63 10.79 9.35
CA ASP A 113 14.38 12.05 8.64
C ASP A 113 13.41 11.88 7.45
N ALA A 114 12.59 10.81 7.48
CA ALA A 114 11.69 10.43 6.39
C ALA A 114 10.58 11.46 6.10
N CYS A 115 10.16 12.25 7.09
CA CYS A 115 9.18 13.31 6.94
C CYS A 115 9.44 14.44 7.95
N LYS A 116 8.86 15.60 7.68
CA LYS A 116 8.81 16.73 8.62
C LYS A 116 7.54 16.65 9.45
N PRO A 117 7.54 17.24 10.67
CA PRO A 117 6.31 17.40 11.43
C PRO A 117 5.22 18.11 10.62
N GLY A 118 4.03 17.51 10.59
CA GLY A 118 2.88 18.02 9.85
C GLY A 118 2.79 17.62 8.38
N ASP A 119 3.80 16.96 7.81
CA ASP A 119 3.73 16.44 6.44
C ASP A 119 2.56 15.46 6.31
N ARG A 120 1.78 15.63 5.25
CA ARG A 120 0.62 14.80 4.92
C ARG A 120 1.06 13.62 4.06
N VAL A 121 1.04 12.43 4.65
CA VAL A 121 1.61 11.20 4.10
C VAL A 121 0.52 10.30 3.51
N PHE A 122 0.75 9.81 2.29
CA PHE A 122 -0.01 8.70 1.71
C PHE A 122 0.86 7.45 1.69
N VAL A 123 0.40 6.36 2.32
CA VAL A 123 1.14 5.09 2.37
C VAL A 123 0.53 4.10 1.38
N ILE A 124 1.35 3.49 0.51
CA ILE A 124 0.86 2.57 -0.52
C ILE A 124 1.55 1.20 -0.46
N ASP A 125 0.77 0.15 -0.70
CA ASP A 125 1.22 -1.22 -0.90
C ASP A 125 0.52 -1.84 -2.11
N ASP A 126 0.81 -3.09 -2.44
CA ASP A 126 0.11 -3.80 -3.51
C ASP A 126 -1.21 -4.43 -3.05
N LEU A 127 -1.30 -4.84 -1.77
CA LEU A 127 -2.43 -5.59 -1.26
C LEU A 127 -2.72 -5.28 0.22
N ILE A 128 -4.00 -5.19 0.56
CA ILE A 128 -4.50 -5.16 1.93
C ILE A 128 -5.01 -6.56 2.29
N ALA A 129 -4.31 -7.26 3.20
CA ALA A 129 -4.77 -8.50 3.82
C ALA A 129 -5.36 -8.18 5.21
N THR A 130 -4.59 -8.35 6.27
CA THR A 130 -5.01 -8.06 7.66
C THR A 130 -4.80 -6.59 8.06
N GLY A 131 -4.23 -5.75 7.21
CA GLY A 131 -3.95 -4.34 7.45
C GLY A 131 -2.77 -4.04 8.39
N GLY A 132 -2.15 -5.07 8.96
CA GLY A 132 -1.09 -4.91 9.97
C GLY A 132 0.12 -4.11 9.49
N THR A 133 0.57 -4.35 8.27
CA THR A 133 1.73 -3.68 7.66
C THR A 133 1.47 -2.19 7.44
N LEU A 134 0.31 -1.84 6.87
CA LEU A 134 -0.08 -0.44 6.64
C LEU A 134 -0.29 0.32 7.96
N LEU A 135 -0.85 -0.34 8.99
CA LEU A 135 -0.96 0.24 10.33
C LEU A 135 0.40 0.51 10.96
N ALA A 136 1.35 -0.42 10.84
CA ALA A 136 2.70 -0.24 11.36
C ALA A 136 3.39 0.93 10.64
N ALA A 137 3.28 1.01 9.33
CA ALA A 137 3.79 2.13 8.56
C ALA A 137 3.16 3.46 9.00
N ALA A 138 1.84 3.50 9.22
CA ALA A 138 1.16 4.70 9.70
C ALA A 138 1.67 5.15 11.09
N ARG A 139 1.95 4.21 11.99
CA ARG A 139 2.52 4.51 13.32
C ARG A 139 3.94 5.07 13.23
N LEU A 140 4.78 4.57 12.31
CA LEU A 140 6.12 5.10 12.07
C LEU A 140 6.09 6.59 11.71
N PHE A 141 5.23 6.99 10.77
CA PHE A 141 5.10 8.40 10.39
C PHE A 141 4.51 9.25 11.50
N ARG A 142 3.49 8.74 12.23
CA ARG A 142 2.96 9.43 13.41
C ARG A 142 4.02 9.62 14.50
N GLY A 143 4.94 8.66 14.68
CA GLY A 143 6.09 8.79 15.58
C GLY A 143 7.06 9.90 15.19
N LEU A 144 7.15 10.24 13.91
CA LEU A 144 7.89 11.39 13.38
C LEU A 144 7.04 12.68 13.27
N GLN A 145 5.83 12.67 13.86
CA GLN A 145 4.87 13.79 13.81
C GLN A 145 4.31 14.06 12.39
N GLY A 146 4.42 13.13 11.46
CA GLY A 146 3.72 13.16 10.18
C GLY A 146 2.25 12.78 10.32
N GLU A 147 1.39 13.31 9.47
CA GLU A 147 -0.03 13.01 9.39
C GLU A 147 -0.31 12.01 8.28
N VAL A 148 -0.60 10.72 8.59
CA VAL A 148 -1.02 9.77 7.58
C VAL A 148 -2.48 10.03 7.24
N VAL A 149 -2.72 10.62 6.07
CA VAL A 149 -4.05 11.07 5.61
C VAL A 149 -4.79 10.03 4.78
N GLY A 150 -4.08 9.02 4.31
CA GLY A 150 -4.66 7.89 3.57
C GLY A 150 -3.67 6.77 3.37
N VAL A 151 -4.22 5.61 3.07
CA VAL A 151 -3.48 4.42 2.67
C VAL A 151 -4.08 3.84 1.40
N GLY A 152 -3.26 3.28 0.53
CA GLY A 152 -3.68 2.72 -0.75
C GLY A 152 -3.16 1.32 -1.00
N ALA A 153 -3.94 0.54 -1.77
CA ALA A 153 -3.50 -0.73 -2.33
C ALA A 153 -4.25 -1.03 -3.63
N ILE A 154 -3.63 -1.78 -4.54
CA ILE A 154 -4.32 -2.27 -5.73
C ILE A 154 -5.44 -3.21 -5.33
N ILE A 155 -5.14 -4.12 -4.40
CA ILE A 155 -6.03 -5.22 -4.00
C ILE A 155 -6.46 -5.07 -2.55
N ASP A 156 -7.74 -5.24 -2.29
CA ASP A 156 -8.29 -5.52 -0.97
C ASP A 156 -8.76 -6.98 -0.89
N LEU A 157 -8.51 -7.63 0.24
CA LEU A 157 -9.05 -8.93 0.60
C LEU A 157 -10.06 -8.74 1.75
N PRO A 158 -11.33 -8.40 1.46
CA PRO A 158 -12.29 -7.95 2.48
C PRO A 158 -12.52 -8.95 3.61
N GLU A 159 -12.47 -10.25 3.30
CA GLU A 159 -12.69 -11.35 4.25
C GLU A 159 -11.62 -11.39 5.35
N LEU A 160 -10.44 -10.80 5.12
CA LEU A 160 -9.37 -10.71 6.13
C LEU A 160 -9.49 -9.49 7.05
N GLY A 161 -10.48 -8.61 6.81
CA GLY A 161 -10.84 -7.50 7.68
C GLY A 161 -9.82 -6.35 7.77
N GLY A 162 -8.79 -6.35 6.91
CA GLY A 162 -7.73 -5.34 6.98
C GLY A 162 -8.22 -3.93 6.73
N THR A 163 -9.07 -3.74 5.73
CA THR A 163 -9.67 -2.44 5.39
C THR A 163 -10.49 -1.90 6.56
N GLN A 164 -11.33 -2.72 7.18
CA GLN A 164 -12.12 -2.32 8.34
C GLN A 164 -11.23 -1.85 9.52
N LYS A 165 -10.17 -2.62 9.80
CA LYS A 165 -9.19 -2.30 10.85
C LYS A 165 -8.45 -0.98 10.59
N LEU A 166 -8.13 -0.67 9.34
CA LEU A 166 -7.50 0.60 8.93
C LEU A 166 -8.47 1.78 9.14
N ILE A 167 -9.73 1.62 8.76
CA ILE A 167 -10.79 2.63 8.94
C ILE A 167 -11.02 2.90 10.43
N GLU A 168 -11.09 1.87 11.27
CA GLU A 168 -11.22 1.99 12.74
C GLU A 168 -10.03 2.71 13.38
N ALA A 169 -8.84 2.62 12.78
CA ALA A 169 -7.66 3.37 13.17
C ALA A 169 -7.64 4.83 12.67
N GLY A 170 -8.73 5.30 12.04
CA GLY A 170 -8.91 6.66 11.54
C GLY A 170 -8.21 6.93 10.21
N LEU A 171 -7.88 5.89 9.42
CA LEU A 171 -7.24 6.03 8.12
C LEU A 171 -8.28 5.99 7.00
N ARG A 172 -8.10 6.83 5.98
CA ARG A 172 -8.84 6.69 4.73
C ARG A 172 -8.21 5.60 3.89
N VAL A 173 -8.99 4.65 3.41
CA VAL A 173 -8.52 3.51 2.63
C VAL A 173 -8.97 3.64 1.18
N HIS A 174 -8.02 3.50 0.26
CA HIS A 174 -8.22 3.53 -1.18
C HIS A 174 -7.76 2.20 -1.77
N SER A 175 -8.70 1.37 -2.21
CA SER A 175 -8.40 0.13 -2.92
C SER A 175 -9.06 0.14 -4.30
N LEU A 176 -8.35 -0.40 -5.30
CA LEU A 176 -8.83 -0.34 -6.68
C LEU A 176 -9.74 -1.52 -7.03
N CYS A 177 -9.49 -2.70 -6.44
CA CYS A 177 -10.34 -3.86 -6.62
C CYS A 177 -10.30 -4.79 -5.40
N GLY A 178 -11.42 -5.40 -5.08
CA GLY A 178 -11.55 -6.43 -4.05
C GLY A 178 -11.54 -7.83 -4.67
N PHE A 179 -10.96 -8.81 -3.98
CA PHE A 179 -11.04 -10.23 -4.31
C PHE A 179 -11.57 -11.02 -3.11
N ASN A 180 -12.48 -11.95 -3.38
CA ASN A 180 -12.97 -12.91 -2.40
C ASN A 180 -12.13 -14.20 -2.44
N GLU A 181 -12.18 -15.01 -1.40
CA GLU A 181 -11.41 -16.28 -1.32
C GLU A 181 -11.75 -17.27 -2.45
N THR A 182 -12.96 -17.21 -2.98
CA THR A 182 -13.46 -18.12 -4.01
C THR A 182 -13.10 -17.73 -5.44
N GLU A 183 -12.60 -16.52 -5.67
CA GLU A 183 -12.22 -16.00 -7.00
C GLU A 183 -10.86 -16.45 -7.50
#